data_cd6e3332180e299440ad71b2dc158045
#
_entry.id   cd6e3332180e299440ad71b2dc158045
#
_cell.length_a   1.000
_cell.length_b   1.000
_cell.length_c   1.000
_cell.angle_alpha   90.00
_cell.angle_beta   90.00
_cell.angle_gamma   90.00
#
_symmetry.space_group_name_H-M   'P 1'
#
loop_
_entity.id
_entity.type
_entity.pdbx_description
1 polymer ?
#
loop_
_entity_poly.entity_id
_entity_poly.type
_entity_poly.pdbx_seq_one_letter_code
_entity_poly.pdbx_strand_id
1 'polypeptide(L)'
;RSIGLAPGLALDAAGQDAAKYGTTNPVVQRLLAGWMGQLQGGLGTPTGVTVDVGVGEGFALERMFPAGTEVIALEYRHDKAVVASQRLASVSVVRGDAGVLPFPDASADLVTSIEVLEHLPGFERAVAEMARICRGRLVVSVPWEPWFRLGNLGRGKNVRRLGNDPEHVQFFTPGRLQRALAEHFTEVRVVRAFPWLIAEARP
;
A
#
# COMPACT_ATOMS: atom_id res chain seq x y z
N ARG A 1 1.94 22.28 14.53
CA ARG A 1 1.83 23.32 13.48
C ARG A 1 1.36 22.60 12.23
N SER A 2 0.10 22.82 11.81
CA SER A 2 -0.43 22.35 10.55
C SER A 2 0.35 23.03 9.43
N ILE A 3 0.99 22.24 8.57
CA ILE A 3 1.61 22.73 7.35
C ILE A 3 0.45 23.03 6.40
N GLY A 4 0.18 24.33 6.18
CA GLY A 4 -0.83 24.79 5.25
C GLY A 4 -0.47 24.35 3.82
N LEU A 5 -1.38 23.72 3.15
CA LEU A 5 -1.32 23.45 1.71
C LEU A 5 -1.16 24.78 0.98
N ALA A 6 -0.23 24.82 0.03
CA ALA A 6 -0.09 25.97 -0.86
C ALA A 6 -1.44 26.25 -1.56
N PRO A 7 -1.95 27.49 -1.56
CA PRO A 7 -3.20 27.84 -2.21
C PRO A 7 -3.00 27.77 -3.73
N GLY A 8 -3.63 26.77 -4.36
CA GLY A 8 -3.59 26.60 -5.83
C GLY A 8 -3.58 25.18 -6.34
N LEU A 9 -3.36 24.14 -5.49
CA LEU A 9 -3.68 22.78 -5.91
C LEU A 9 -5.20 22.57 -5.73
N ALA A 10 -5.92 22.58 -6.83
CA ALA A 10 -7.34 22.33 -6.85
C ALA A 10 -7.64 20.97 -6.18
N LEU A 11 -8.62 20.98 -5.29
CA LEU A 11 -9.20 19.78 -4.63
C LEU A 11 -9.74 18.72 -5.63
N ASP A 12 -9.78 19.04 -6.91
CA ASP A 12 -10.20 18.14 -8.00
C ASP A 12 -9.19 17.04 -8.34
N ALA A 13 -7.96 17.12 -7.80
CA ALA A 13 -6.96 16.04 -7.83
C ALA A 13 -6.95 15.22 -6.53
N ALA A 14 -7.88 15.44 -5.60
CA ALA A 14 -8.04 14.60 -4.43
C ALA A 14 -8.57 13.24 -4.89
N GLY A 15 -7.64 12.31 -5.16
CA GLY A 15 -7.90 10.97 -5.64
C GLY A 15 -8.65 10.13 -4.59
N GLN A 16 -8.84 8.85 -4.91
CA GLN A 16 -9.54 7.91 -4.03
C GLN A 16 -8.91 7.81 -2.63
N ASP A 17 -7.60 8.01 -2.54
CA ASP A 17 -6.85 7.98 -1.28
C ASP A 17 -7.25 9.12 -0.35
N ALA A 18 -7.34 10.35 -0.84
CA ALA A 18 -7.79 11.48 -0.03
C ALA A 18 -9.21 11.27 0.51
N ALA A 19 -10.13 10.75 -0.30
CA ALA A 19 -11.49 10.44 0.12
C ALA A 19 -11.55 9.31 1.16
N LYS A 20 -10.67 8.29 1.03
CA LYS A 20 -10.58 7.18 1.97
C LYS A 20 -10.06 7.64 3.33
N TYR A 21 -8.92 8.32 3.35
CA TYR A 21 -8.28 8.77 4.61
C TYR A 21 -8.94 10.00 5.24
N GLY A 22 -9.69 10.78 4.46
CA GLY A 22 -10.48 11.93 4.93
C GLY A 22 -11.92 11.60 5.33
N THR A 23 -12.31 10.32 5.37
CA THR A 23 -13.67 9.90 5.69
C THR A 23 -14.12 10.39 7.07
N THR A 24 -15.36 10.86 7.18
CA THR A 24 -15.99 11.24 8.45
C THR A 24 -16.83 10.10 9.06
N ASN A 25 -16.99 8.97 8.35
CA ASN A 25 -17.73 7.83 8.84
C ASN A 25 -16.97 7.11 9.99
N PRO A 26 -17.53 7.07 11.23
CA PRO A 26 -16.80 6.56 12.40
C PRO A 26 -16.49 5.07 12.29
N VAL A 27 -17.31 4.28 11.61
CA VAL A 27 -17.05 2.84 11.40
C VAL A 27 -15.83 2.67 10.49
N VAL A 28 -15.79 3.42 9.39
CA VAL A 28 -14.65 3.37 8.44
C VAL A 28 -13.38 3.88 9.10
N GLN A 29 -13.45 4.96 9.88
CA GLN A 29 -12.31 5.47 10.65
C GLN A 29 -11.76 4.42 11.60
N ARG A 30 -12.63 3.69 12.33
CA ARG A 30 -12.21 2.63 13.26
C ARG A 30 -11.55 1.46 12.52
N LEU A 31 -12.09 1.05 11.37
CA LEU A 31 -11.48 0.00 10.54
C LEU A 31 -10.11 0.42 10.00
N LEU A 32 -9.99 1.65 9.49
CA LEU A 32 -8.71 2.21 9.03
C LEU A 32 -7.68 2.31 10.15
N ALA A 33 -8.09 2.76 11.34
CA ALA A 33 -7.20 2.87 12.51
C ALA A 33 -6.71 1.48 12.96
N GLY A 34 -7.60 0.48 13.00
CA GLY A 34 -7.24 -0.90 13.34
C GLY A 34 -6.26 -1.52 12.35
N TRP A 35 -6.52 -1.34 11.06
CA TRP A 35 -5.64 -1.80 9.98
C TRP A 35 -4.27 -1.11 10.04
N MET A 36 -4.25 0.23 10.17
CA MET A 36 -3.01 1.00 10.26
C MET A 36 -2.20 0.65 11.50
N GLY A 37 -2.86 0.45 12.65
CA GLY A 37 -2.20 0.02 13.88
C GLY A 37 -1.54 -1.37 13.76
N GLN A 38 -2.17 -2.30 13.03
CA GLN A 38 -1.56 -3.60 12.75
C GLN A 38 -0.37 -3.49 11.78
N LEU A 39 -0.46 -2.63 10.75
CA LEU A 39 0.67 -2.34 9.88
C LEU A 39 1.86 -1.76 10.65
N GLN A 40 1.62 -0.72 11.45
CA GLN A 40 2.68 -0.09 12.28
C GLN A 40 3.30 -1.10 13.26
N GLY A 41 2.47 -1.93 13.92
CA GLY A 41 2.95 -2.96 14.84
C GLY A 41 3.81 -4.03 14.14
N GLY A 42 3.46 -4.42 12.93
CA GLY A 42 4.24 -5.35 12.10
C GLY A 42 5.52 -4.73 11.54
N LEU A 43 5.49 -3.46 11.18
CA LEU A 43 6.65 -2.77 10.59
C LEU A 43 7.76 -2.52 11.63
N GLY A 44 7.41 -2.18 12.87
CA GLY A 44 8.40 -1.74 13.85
C GLY A 44 9.13 -0.47 13.39
N THR A 45 10.29 -0.20 13.99
CA THR A 45 11.18 0.87 13.52
C THR A 45 12.03 0.35 12.36
N PRO A 46 11.92 0.91 11.14
CA PRO A 46 12.75 0.51 10.03
C PRO A 46 14.22 0.77 10.34
N THR A 47 15.07 -0.21 10.04
CA THR A 47 16.53 -0.08 10.11
C THR A 47 17.09 -0.41 8.73
N GLY A 48 17.94 0.47 8.21
CA GLY A 48 18.52 0.29 6.88
C GLY A 48 17.64 0.82 5.74
N VAL A 49 17.84 0.28 4.53
CA VAL A 49 17.17 0.74 3.31
C VAL A 49 15.72 0.29 3.27
N THR A 50 14.81 1.24 3.20
CA THR A 50 13.36 0.98 3.06
C THR A 50 12.89 1.39 1.67
N VAL A 51 12.19 0.49 0.99
CA VAL A 51 11.58 0.75 -0.34
C VAL A 51 10.07 0.53 -0.23
N ASP A 52 9.29 1.54 -0.63
CA ASP A 52 7.83 1.44 -0.74
C ASP A 52 7.43 1.37 -2.22
N VAL A 53 6.71 0.34 -2.59
CA VAL A 53 6.30 0.08 -3.98
C VAL A 53 4.83 0.42 -4.15
N GLY A 54 4.56 1.51 -4.90
CA GLY A 54 3.22 2.03 -5.15
C GLY A 54 2.74 3.00 -4.07
N VAL A 55 3.52 4.05 -3.83
CA VAL A 55 3.23 5.04 -2.76
C VAL A 55 1.92 5.81 -2.97
N GLY A 56 1.35 5.82 -4.17
CA GLY A 56 0.16 6.58 -4.49
C GLY A 56 0.35 8.07 -4.21
N GLU A 57 -0.61 8.69 -3.50
CA GLU A 57 -0.53 10.09 -3.04
C GLU A 57 0.23 10.25 -1.72
N GLY A 58 0.79 9.17 -1.16
CA GLY A 58 1.59 9.19 0.07
C GLY A 58 0.82 9.08 1.38
N PHE A 59 -0.51 8.95 1.36
CA PHE A 59 -1.33 8.95 2.58
C PHE A 59 -1.07 7.75 3.50
N ALA A 60 -0.84 6.56 2.94
CA ALA A 60 -0.53 5.37 3.71
C ALA A 60 0.86 5.49 4.33
N LEU A 61 1.85 5.85 3.52
CA LEU A 61 3.25 5.95 3.93
C LEU A 61 3.45 6.98 5.05
N GLU A 62 2.82 8.16 4.94
CA GLU A 62 2.83 9.21 5.96
C GLU A 62 2.37 8.72 7.34
N ARG A 63 1.46 7.74 7.36
CA ARG A 63 0.90 7.16 8.58
C ARG A 63 1.65 5.94 9.07
N MET A 64 2.30 5.20 8.18
CA MET A 64 2.99 3.96 8.51
C MET A 64 4.30 4.19 9.25
N PHE A 65 5.03 5.23 8.90
CA PHE A 65 6.36 5.49 9.45
C PHE A 65 6.40 6.77 10.28
N PRO A 66 7.27 6.81 11.31
CA PRO A 66 7.58 8.04 12.03
C PRO A 66 8.09 9.13 11.09
N ALA A 67 7.81 10.38 11.42
CA ALA A 67 8.36 11.51 10.67
C ALA A 67 9.89 11.48 10.67
N GLY A 68 10.49 11.70 9.49
CA GLY A 68 11.95 11.65 9.31
C GLY A 68 12.50 10.27 8.97
N THR A 69 11.66 9.21 8.88
CA THR A 69 12.11 7.92 8.33
C THR A 69 12.48 8.08 6.86
N GLU A 70 13.69 7.69 6.49
CA GLU A 70 14.15 7.71 5.11
C GLU A 70 13.56 6.51 4.35
N VAL A 71 12.81 6.81 3.29
CA VAL A 71 12.17 5.82 2.43
C VAL A 71 12.42 6.20 0.97
N ILE A 72 12.68 5.23 0.14
CA ILE A 72 12.63 5.36 -1.32
C ILE A 72 11.28 4.82 -1.76
N ALA A 73 10.42 5.68 -2.29
CA ALA A 73 9.08 5.32 -2.72
C ALA A 73 8.97 5.29 -4.24
N LEU A 74 8.35 4.25 -4.78
CA LEU A 74 8.13 4.10 -6.22
C LEU A 74 6.66 4.30 -6.55
N GLU A 75 6.38 5.09 -7.60
CA GLU A 75 5.03 5.29 -8.13
C GLU A 75 5.05 5.28 -9.66
N TYR A 76 4.08 4.57 -10.25
CA TYR A 76 3.94 4.48 -11.71
C TYR A 76 3.37 5.75 -12.33
N ARG A 77 2.34 6.30 -11.70
CA ARG A 77 1.62 7.48 -12.18
C ARG A 77 2.35 8.76 -11.82
N HIS A 78 2.68 9.55 -12.83
CA HIS A 78 3.41 10.82 -12.64
C HIS A 78 2.66 11.82 -11.74
N ASP A 79 1.35 11.96 -11.93
CA ASP A 79 0.51 12.87 -11.14
C ASP A 79 0.52 12.50 -9.65
N LYS A 80 0.39 11.22 -9.31
CA LYS A 80 0.47 10.73 -7.92
C LYS A 80 1.88 10.89 -7.34
N ALA A 81 2.92 10.59 -8.13
CA ALA A 81 4.31 10.77 -7.70
C ALA A 81 4.63 12.23 -7.32
N VAL A 82 4.11 13.21 -8.09
CA VAL A 82 4.24 14.63 -7.76
C VAL A 82 3.54 14.97 -6.44
N VAL A 83 2.32 14.48 -6.23
CA VAL A 83 1.58 14.70 -4.97
C VAL A 83 2.34 14.08 -3.78
N ALA A 84 2.81 12.83 -3.94
CA ALA A 84 3.58 12.15 -2.89
C ALA A 84 4.86 12.91 -2.53
N SER A 85 5.63 13.39 -3.51
CA SER A 85 6.87 14.15 -3.28
C SER A 85 6.65 15.48 -2.55
N GLN A 86 5.49 16.12 -2.76
CA GLN A 86 5.12 17.34 -2.05
C GLN A 86 4.63 17.07 -0.63
N ARG A 87 4.00 15.91 -0.39
CA ARG A 87 3.48 15.49 0.91
C ARG A 87 4.56 14.97 1.85
N LEU A 88 5.51 14.21 1.32
CA LEU A 88 6.45 13.39 2.06
C LEU A 88 7.87 14.00 2.02
N ALA A 89 8.17 14.91 2.93
CA ALA A 89 9.43 15.67 2.91
C ALA A 89 10.71 14.82 3.09
N SER A 90 10.61 13.64 3.74
CA SER A 90 11.75 12.71 3.99
C SER A 90 11.77 11.50 3.09
N VAL A 91 10.98 11.53 2.00
CA VAL A 91 10.84 10.40 1.08
C VAL A 91 11.37 10.77 -0.30
N SER A 92 12.24 9.94 -0.84
CA SER A 92 12.71 10.05 -2.22
C SER A 92 11.73 9.35 -3.14
N VAL A 93 10.89 10.11 -3.88
CA VAL A 93 9.90 9.53 -4.80
C VAL A 93 10.51 9.30 -6.17
N VAL A 94 10.48 8.05 -6.63
CA VAL A 94 10.99 7.61 -7.94
C VAL A 94 9.81 7.17 -8.80
N ARG A 95 9.77 7.62 -10.05
CA ARG A 95 8.77 7.10 -11.00
C ARG A 95 9.24 5.78 -11.58
N GLY A 96 8.40 4.73 -11.51
CA GLY A 96 8.76 3.41 -12.02
C GLY A 96 7.59 2.43 -12.07
N ASP A 97 7.84 1.26 -12.65
CA ASP A 97 6.91 0.15 -12.76
C ASP A 97 7.25 -0.90 -11.69
N ALA A 98 6.25 -1.34 -10.91
CA ALA A 98 6.40 -2.38 -9.90
C ALA A 98 6.86 -3.73 -10.48
N GLY A 99 6.57 -3.98 -11.77
CA GLY A 99 7.04 -5.17 -12.49
C GLY A 99 8.49 -5.10 -12.98
N VAL A 100 9.17 -3.94 -12.84
CA VAL A 100 10.60 -3.76 -13.20
C VAL A 100 11.19 -2.71 -12.26
N LEU A 101 11.57 -3.14 -11.06
CA LEU A 101 12.07 -2.23 -10.04
C LEU A 101 13.51 -1.77 -10.34
N PRO A 102 13.79 -0.45 -10.32
CA PRO A 102 15.10 0.10 -10.66
C PRO A 102 16.10 -0.01 -9.48
N PHE A 103 16.08 -1.12 -8.76
CA PHE A 103 16.93 -1.36 -7.61
C PHE A 103 17.74 -2.65 -7.80
N PRO A 104 18.97 -2.74 -7.27
CA PRO A 104 19.77 -3.96 -7.29
C PRO A 104 19.12 -5.10 -6.49
N ASP A 105 19.54 -6.34 -6.78
CA ASP A 105 19.16 -7.51 -5.99
C ASP A 105 19.59 -7.35 -4.53
N ALA A 106 18.77 -7.83 -3.61
CA ALA A 106 19.04 -7.83 -2.17
C ALA A 106 19.48 -6.46 -1.63
N SER A 107 18.90 -5.35 -2.13
CA SER A 107 19.29 -3.98 -1.78
C SER A 107 18.44 -3.36 -0.68
N ALA A 108 17.24 -3.90 -0.40
CA ALA A 108 16.31 -3.35 0.58
C ALA A 108 16.18 -4.23 1.83
N ASP A 109 16.31 -3.62 3.01
CA ASP A 109 16.08 -4.29 4.30
C ASP A 109 14.59 -4.45 4.59
N LEU A 110 13.79 -3.49 4.17
CA LEU A 110 12.34 -3.51 4.24
C LEU A 110 11.76 -3.10 2.89
N VAL A 111 10.87 -3.93 2.36
CA VAL A 111 10.03 -3.60 1.21
C VAL A 111 8.58 -3.51 1.68
N THR A 112 7.87 -2.45 1.30
CA THR A 112 6.42 -2.33 1.56
C THR A 112 5.65 -2.19 0.26
N SER A 113 4.41 -2.71 0.22
CA SER A 113 3.48 -2.53 -0.89
C SER A 113 2.06 -2.57 -0.36
N ILE A 114 1.41 -1.41 -0.28
CA ILE A 114 0.15 -1.23 0.44
C ILE A 114 -0.95 -0.82 -0.51
N GLU A 115 -1.90 -1.75 -0.74
CA GLU A 115 -3.02 -1.54 -1.67
C GLU A 115 -2.57 -1.26 -3.10
N VAL A 116 -1.71 -2.13 -3.61
CA VAL A 116 -1.13 -2.03 -4.97
C VAL A 116 -1.43 -3.28 -5.79
N LEU A 117 -1.23 -4.48 -5.23
CA LEU A 117 -1.29 -5.73 -5.99
C LEU A 117 -2.68 -5.98 -6.61
N GLU A 118 -3.75 -5.49 -5.99
CA GLU A 118 -5.11 -5.58 -6.50
C GLU A 118 -5.33 -4.80 -7.80
N HIS A 119 -4.48 -3.82 -8.07
CA HIS A 119 -4.53 -2.98 -9.28
C HIS A 119 -3.67 -3.53 -10.44
N LEU A 120 -2.82 -4.52 -10.17
CA LEU A 120 -1.85 -5.02 -11.15
C LEU A 120 -2.37 -6.28 -11.89
N PRO A 121 -2.59 -6.24 -13.22
CA PRO A 121 -2.99 -7.43 -13.98
C PRO A 121 -2.00 -8.59 -13.88
N GLY A 122 -0.70 -8.30 -13.75
CA GLY A 122 0.39 -9.29 -13.59
C GLY A 122 1.10 -9.10 -12.25
N PHE A 123 0.37 -9.13 -11.14
CA PHE A 123 0.90 -8.89 -9.80
C PHE A 123 2.02 -9.87 -9.40
N GLU A 124 2.04 -11.08 -9.96
CA GLU A 124 3.08 -12.10 -9.75
C GLU A 124 4.47 -11.55 -10.11
N ARG A 125 4.55 -10.79 -11.20
CA ARG A 125 5.80 -10.14 -11.62
C ARG A 125 6.25 -9.07 -10.61
N ALA A 126 5.34 -8.29 -10.07
CA ALA A 126 5.65 -7.31 -9.04
C ALA A 126 6.11 -7.99 -7.74
N VAL A 127 5.48 -9.12 -7.36
CA VAL A 127 5.93 -9.93 -6.22
C VAL A 127 7.34 -10.47 -6.44
N ALA A 128 7.65 -11.00 -7.63
CA ALA A 128 9.00 -11.48 -7.97
C ALA A 128 10.05 -10.35 -7.88
N GLU A 129 9.75 -9.16 -8.38
CA GLU A 129 10.64 -8.01 -8.31
C GLU A 129 10.85 -7.51 -6.87
N MET A 130 9.76 -7.45 -6.07
CA MET A 130 9.87 -7.13 -4.63
C MET A 130 10.71 -8.17 -3.89
N ALA A 131 10.56 -9.46 -4.22
CA ALA A 131 11.40 -10.52 -3.64
C ALA A 131 12.86 -10.38 -4.06
N ARG A 132 13.12 -10.07 -5.33
CA ARG A 132 14.49 -9.88 -5.85
C ARG A 132 15.25 -8.79 -5.09
N ILE A 133 14.61 -7.65 -4.82
CA ILE A 133 15.27 -6.55 -4.12
C ILE A 133 15.29 -6.72 -2.59
N CYS A 134 14.43 -7.58 -2.02
CA CYS A 134 14.27 -7.76 -0.58
C CYS A 134 15.38 -8.68 -0.01
N ARG A 135 16.19 -8.17 0.92
CA ARG A 135 17.15 -8.97 1.70
C ARG A 135 16.69 -9.20 3.14
N GLY A 136 15.75 -8.45 3.64
CA GLY A 136 15.29 -8.53 5.02
C GLY A 136 13.85 -9.00 5.12
N ARG A 137 12.87 -8.14 4.89
CA ARG A 137 11.45 -8.50 4.92
C ARG A 137 10.59 -7.69 3.94
N LEU A 138 9.53 -8.33 3.49
CA LEU A 138 8.45 -7.72 2.73
C LEU A 138 7.20 -7.61 3.59
N VAL A 139 6.52 -6.46 3.52
CA VAL A 139 5.18 -6.26 4.09
C VAL A 139 4.23 -5.82 3.01
N VAL A 140 3.18 -6.60 2.77
CA VAL A 140 2.15 -6.34 1.77
C VAL A 140 0.80 -6.20 2.43
N SER A 141 -0.02 -5.25 1.96
CA SER A 141 -1.44 -5.20 2.33
C SER A 141 -2.32 -5.10 1.10
N VAL A 142 -3.42 -5.86 1.12
CA VAL A 142 -4.42 -5.91 0.05
C VAL A 142 -5.84 -5.99 0.63
N PRO A 143 -6.88 -5.58 -0.08
CA PRO A 143 -8.27 -5.81 0.30
C PRO A 143 -8.57 -7.31 0.45
N TRP A 144 -9.27 -7.68 1.51
CA TRP A 144 -9.71 -9.06 1.74
C TRP A 144 -11.08 -9.30 1.13
N GLU A 145 -11.10 -10.08 0.06
CA GLU A 145 -12.34 -10.45 -0.63
C GLU A 145 -12.96 -11.76 -0.06
N PRO A 146 -14.28 -11.84 0.04
CA PRO A 146 -15.31 -10.90 -0.49
C PRO A 146 -15.71 -9.75 0.46
N TRP A 147 -15.09 -9.66 1.62
CA TRP A 147 -15.53 -8.75 2.70
C TRP A 147 -15.41 -7.28 2.35
N PHE A 148 -14.37 -6.91 1.58
CA PHE A 148 -14.19 -5.53 1.12
C PHE A 148 -15.35 -5.08 0.21
N ARG A 149 -15.78 -5.94 -0.72
CA ARG A 149 -16.93 -5.71 -1.60
C ARG A 149 -18.24 -5.61 -0.83
N LEU A 150 -18.46 -6.51 0.14
CA LEU A 150 -19.65 -6.47 1.00
C LEU A 150 -19.69 -5.19 1.83
N GLY A 151 -18.56 -4.73 2.35
CA GLY A 151 -18.45 -3.44 3.04
C GLY A 151 -18.77 -2.24 2.14
N ASN A 152 -18.36 -2.28 0.88
CA ASN A 152 -18.73 -1.26 -0.11
C ASN A 152 -20.22 -1.28 -0.41
N LEU A 153 -20.82 -2.45 -0.62
CA LEU A 153 -22.28 -2.60 -0.83
C LEU A 153 -23.08 -2.07 0.36
N GLY A 154 -22.68 -2.43 1.58
CA GLY A 154 -23.34 -1.96 2.81
C GLY A 154 -23.31 -0.43 2.99
N ARG A 155 -22.37 0.26 2.33
CA ARG A 155 -22.27 1.73 2.30
C ARG A 155 -22.88 2.35 1.05
N GLY A 156 -23.53 1.56 0.19
CA GLY A 156 -24.07 2.03 -1.09
C GLY A 156 -22.99 2.40 -2.13
N LYS A 157 -21.70 2.00 -1.91
CA LYS A 157 -20.60 2.29 -2.83
C LYS A 157 -20.51 1.17 -3.89
N ASN A 158 -20.33 1.56 -5.15
CA ASN A 158 -20.13 0.65 -6.29
C ASN A 158 -21.26 -0.40 -6.46
N VAL A 159 -22.53 -0.05 -6.16
CA VAL A 159 -23.67 -0.98 -6.16
C VAL A 159 -23.85 -1.69 -7.51
N ARG A 160 -23.72 -0.95 -8.63
CA ARG A 160 -23.82 -1.51 -9.99
C ARG A 160 -22.76 -2.55 -10.32
N ARG A 161 -21.64 -2.59 -9.56
CA ARG A 161 -20.54 -3.53 -9.70
C ARG A 161 -20.45 -4.50 -8.51
N LEU A 162 -21.56 -4.72 -7.81
CA LEU A 162 -21.64 -5.57 -6.63
C LEU A 162 -20.56 -5.25 -5.58
N GLY A 163 -20.32 -3.96 -5.34
CA GLY A 163 -19.34 -3.44 -4.39
C GLY A 163 -17.89 -3.45 -4.87
N ASN A 164 -17.61 -3.99 -6.07
CA ASN A 164 -16.26 -4.03 -6.61
C ASN A 164 -15.76 -2.63 -6.97
N ASP A 165 -14.52 -2.32 -6.58
CA ASP A 165 -13.84 -1.11 -7.03
C ASP A 165 -13.50 -1.25 -8.51
N PRO A 166 -13.76 -0.23 -9.36
CA PRO A 166 -13.44 -0.28 -10.79
C PRO A 166 -11.96 -0.55 -11.10
N GLU A 167 -11.07 -0.12 -10.21
CA GLU A 167 -9.63 -0.25 -10.37
C GLU A 167 -9.08 -1.59 -9.84
N HIS A 168 -9.89 -2.38 -9.09
CA HIS A 168 -9.48 -3.70 -8.61
C HIS A 168 -9.65 -4.76 -9.70
N VAL A 169 -8.55 -5.21 -10.26
CA VAL A 169 -8.49 -6.28 -11.27
C VAL A 169 -8.11 -7.63 -10.67
N GLN A 170 -7.60 -7.64 -9.42
CA GLN A 170 -7.26 -8.83 -8.66
C GLN A 170 -8.08 -8.92 -7.36
N PHE A 171 -8.34 -10.14 -6.93
CA PHE A 171 -9.08 -10.43 -5.70
C PHE A 171 -8.27 -11.35 -4.79
N PHE A 172 -8.01 -10.91 -3.56
CA PHE A 172 -7.17 -11.65 -2.65
C PHE A 172 -7.98 -12.31 -1.53
N THR A 173 -7.67 -13.59 -1.32
CA THR A 173 -7.99 -14.34 -0.11
C THR A 173 -6.70 -14.62 0.66
N PRO A 174 -6.74 -14.97 1.96
CA PRO A 174 -5.54 -15.31 2.72
C PRO A 174 -4.68 -16.37 2.02
N GLY A 175 -5.31 -17.45 1.54
CA GLY A 175 -4.59 -18.54 0.86
C GLY A 175 -4.02 -18.16 -0.51
N ARG A 176 -4.66 -17.26 -1.27
CA ARG A 176 -4.10 -16.78 -2.54
C ARG A 176 -2.88 -15.90 -2.31
N LEU A 177 -2.97 -14.97 -1.36
CA LEU A 177 -1.85 -14.09 -1.02
C LEU A 177 -0.67 -14.89 -0.49
N GLN A 178 -0.93 -15.83 0.44
CA GLN A 178 0.11 -16.69 0.99
C GLN A 178 0.83 -17.51 -0.08
N ARG A 179 0.10 -18.15 -1.01
CA ARG A 179 0.71 -18.92 -2.10
C ARG A 179 1.58 -18.07 -3.00
N ALA A 180 1.08 -16.90 -3.42
CA ALA A 180 1.84 -16.00 -4.29
C ALA A 180 3.17 -15.54 -3.66
N LEU A 181 3.18 -15.28 -2.36
CA LEU A 181 4.40 -14.91 -1.65
C LEU A 181 5.33 -16.11 -1.39
N ALA A 182 4.76 -17.29 -1.09
CA ALA A 182 5.52 -18.50 -0.82
C ALA A 182 6.29 -19.07 -2.05
N GLU A 183 6.01 -18.57 -3.25
CA GLU A 183 6.81 -18.88 -4.45
C GLU A 183 8.21 -18.24 -4.39
N HIS A 184 8.39 -17.19 -3.57
CA HIS A 184 9.62 -16.39 -3.54
C HIS A 184 10.22 -16.22 -2.14
N PHE A 185 9.45 -16.50 -1.08
CA PHE A 185 9.85 -16.31 0.31
C PHE A 185 9.72 -17.60 1.11
N THR A 186 10.67 -17.84 2.01
CA THR A 186 10.70 -19.06 2.84
C THR A 186 9.74 -18.97 4.02
N GLU A 187 9.55 -17.78 4.57
CA GLU A 187 8.61 -17.51 5.66
C GLU A 187 7.52 -16.55 5.20
N VAL A 188 6.26 -16.98 5.28
CA VAL A 188 5.10 -16.13 4.94
C VAL A 188 4.05 -16.24 6.02
N ARG A 189 3.70 -15.10 6.61
CA ARG A 189 2.62 -14.97 7.59
C ARG A 189 1.56 -14.02 7.08
N VAL A 190 0.30 -14.46 7.01
CA VAL A 190 -0.84 -13.62 6.62
C VAL A 190 -1.73 -13.35 7.83
N VAL A 191 -1.97 -12.08 8.12
CA VAL A 191 -2.83 -11.59 9.20
C VAL A 191 -4.09 -10.96 8.63
N ARG A 192 -5.21 -11.19 9.29
CA ARG A 192 -6.52 -10.62 8.92
C ARG A 192 -6.74 -9.30 9.66
N ALA A 193 -6.55 -8.20 8.97
CA ALA A 193 -6.82 -6.83 9.46
C ALA A 193 -8.12 -6.30 8.85
N PHE A 194 -9.24 -6.90 9.22
CA PHE A 194 -10.55 -6.71 8.58
C PHE A 194 -10.87 -5.25 8.23
N PRO A 195 -11.27 -4.94 7.01
CA PRO A 195 -11.48 -5.80 5.84
C PRO A 195 -10.26 -5.93 4.90
N TRP A 196 -9.04 -5.85 5.42
CA TRP A 196 -7.78 -6.05 4.70
C TRP A 196 -7.06 -7.31 5.16
N LEU A 197 -6.12 -7.73 4.33
CA LEU A 197 -5.07 -8.69 4.67
C LEU A 197 -3.75 -7.95 4.78
N ILE A 198 -2.92 -8.36 5.74
CA ILE A 198 -1.51 -7.96 5.82
C ILE A 198 -0.68 -9.23 5.73
N ALA A 199 0.31 -9.25 4.87
CA ALA A 199 1.27 -10.32 4.78
C ALA A 199 2.67 -9.82 5.11
N GLU A 200 3.37 -10.57 5.95
CA GLU A 200 4.81 -10.43 6.21
C GLU A 200 5.51 -11.63 5.59
N ALA A 201 6.60 -11.37 4.85
CA ALA A 201 7.38 -12.42 4.22
C ALA A 201 8.89 -12.16 4.39
N ARG A 202 9.68 -13.25 4.47
CA ARG A 202 11.14 -13.19 4.58
C ARG A 202 11.78 -14.16 3.59
N PRO A 203 12.94 -13.79 3.01
CA PRO A 203 13.72 -14.66 2.12
C PRO A 203 14.09 -16.00 2.71
#